data_a5ee7f9109a84ad1f2da5e7e67621526
#
_entry.id   a5ee7f9109a84ad1f2da5e7e67621526
#
_cell.length_a   1.000
_cell.length_b   1.000
_cell.length_c   1.000
_cell.angle_alpha   90.00
_cell.angle_beta   90.00
_cell.angle_gamma   90.00
#
_symmetry.space_group_name_H-M   'P 1'
#
loop_
_entity.id
_entity.type
_entity.pdbx_description
1 polymer ?
#
loop_
_entity_poly.entity_id
_entity_poly.type
_entity_poly.pdbx_seq_one_letter_code
_entity_poly.pdbx_strand_id
1 'polypeptide(L)'
;EFSATKIVNAFNSFTAFNALSFNFLQGANQSIIDNMGIFSEAVAGEFFTTKDLAWAKSSYWGQSAAIGDVGKFMPDTKLGKALEYFDALTEFTDQEGNRLVGSKLRKALQAGNLLVLQQAAEHEVASTRMLALMKNLEGKLKDKDGKVLLNEDGKPANLYDMLVVKPDGSMEVDSRVANFNRYDFINLTQGLARRTNQTKGGFDKATASRTAQGKAVLLFRSWVMPGLRRRYGHGGFTGPTLHADEELGSVTQGMYVSFWNMLQSSVEQRVMPHTVFQDLTDMEKANVKRTLTELG
;
A
#
# COMPACT_ATOMS: atom_id res chain seq x y z
N GLU A 1 -4.28 -18.59 35.97
CA GLU A 1 -4.14 -17.12 36.16
C GLU A 1 -4.90 -16.38 35.05
N PHE A 2 -5.90 -15.62 35.48
CA PHE A 2 -6.62 -14.72 34.57
C PHE A 2 -5.74 -13.50 34.33
N SER A 3 -5.09 -13.44 33.18
CA SER A 3 -4.31 -12.28 32.78
C SER A 3 -5.22 -11.19 32.22
N ALA A 4 -5.14 -9.97 32.75
CA ALA A 4 -5.85 -8.79 32.25
C ALA A 4 -5.69 -8.65 30.72
N THR A 5 -4.52 -8.99 30.19
CA THR A 5 -4.24 -8.99 28.74
C THR A 5 -5.13 -9.98 27.98
N LYS A 6 -5.43 -11.16 28.53
CA LYS A 6 -6.32 -12.15 27.89
C LYS A 6 -7.76 -11.64 27.83
N ILE A 7 -8.23 -11.00 28.92
CA ILE A 7 -9.58 -10.40 28.98
C ILE A 7 -9.71 -9.28 27.97
N VAL A 8 -8.75 -8.35 27.93
CA VAL A 8 -8.74 -7.24 26.97
C VAL A 8 -8.65 -7.75 25.52
N ASN A 9 -7.83 -8.75 25.26
CA ASN A 9 -7.75 -9.35 23.92
C ASN A 9 -9.07 -10.02 23.52
N ALA A 10 -9.73 -10.76 24.42
CA ALA A 10 -11.02 -11.38 24.15
C ALA A 10 -12.12 -10.34 23.89
N PHE A 11 -12.18 -9.28 24.72
CA PHE A 11 -13.11 -8.17 24.53
C PHE A 11 -12.85 -7.44 23.22
N ASN A 12 -11.59 -7.13 22.90
CA ASN A 12 -11.21 -6.50 21.65
C ASN A 12 -11.58 -7.36 20.44
N SER A 13 -11.38 -8.68 20.52
CA SER A 13 -11.75 -9.62 19.45
C SER A 13 -13.27 -9.67 19.25
N PHE A 14 -14.05 -9.71 20.35
CA PHE A 14 -15.50 -9.69 20.28
C PHE A 14 -16.03 -8.37 19.70
N THR A 15 -15.48 -7.25 20.14
CA THR A 15 -15.87 -5.92 19.64
C THR A 15 -15.48 -5.75 18.17
N ALA A 16 -14.26 -6.21 17.78
CA ALA A 16 -13.83 -6.20 16.39
C ALA A 16 -14.74 -7.09 15.53
N PHE A 17 -15.10 -8.27 16.01
CA PHE A 17 -16.05 -9.15 15.33
C PHE A 17 -17.39 -8.46 15.07
N ASN A 18 -18.01 -7.89 16.09
CA ASN A 18 -19.31 -7.23 15.94
C ASN A 18 -19.24 -5.97 15.05
N ALA A 19 -18.14 -5.21 15.11
CA ALA A 19 -17.98 -4.00 14.31
C ALA A 19 -17.67 -4.29 12.85
N LEU A 20 -16.93 -5.37 12.53
CA LEU A 20 -16.45 -5.68 11.20
C LEU A 20 -17.36 -6.64 10.42
N SER A 21 -17.91 -7.67 11.10
CA SER A 21 -18.63 -8.75 10.42
C SER A 21 -19.93 -8.34 9.73
N PHE A 22 -20.58 -7.28 10.23
CA PHE A 22 -21.89 -6.83 9.70
C PHE A 22 -21.87 -5.38 9.22
N ASN A 23 -20.70 -4.75 9.16
CA ASN A 23 -20.61 -3.34 8.82
C ASN A 23 -20.22 -3.14 7.35
N PHE A 24 -21.19 -3.28 6.45
CA PHE A 24 -21.01 -3.03 5.02
C PHE A 24 -20.53 -1.60 4.74
N LEU A 25 -20.95 -0.63 5.56
CA LEU A 25 -20.52 0.77 5.42
C LEU A 25 -19.02 0.92 5.71
N GLN A 26 -18.48 0.13 6.62
CA GLN A 26 -17.05 0.19 6.93
C GLN A 26 -16.19 -0.33 5.77
N GLY A 27 -16.60 -1.42 5.12
CA GLY A 27 -15.91 -1.91 3.92
C GLY A 27 -15.91 -0.88 2.79
N ALA A 28 -17.05 -0.23 2.56
CA ALA A 28 -17.16 0.84 1.56
C ALA A 28 -16.31 2.07 1.93
N ASN A 29 -16.35 2.51 3.19
CA ASN A 29 -15.53 3.62 3.67
C ASN A 29 -14.03 3.30 3.59
N GLN A 30 -13.62 2.08 3.93
CA GLN A 30 -12.23 1.65 3.81
C GLN A 30 -11.77 1.72 2.35
N SER A 31 -12.58 1.19 1.42
CA SER A 31 -12.27 1.27 -0.01
C SER A 31 -12.10 2.71 -0.49
N ILE A 32 -12.96 3.62 -0.07
CA ILE A 32 -12.85 5.04 -0.42
C ILE A 32 -11.55 5.64 0.11
N ILE A 33 -11.26 5.44 1.40
CA ILE A 33 -10.06 6.01 2.05
C ILE A 33 -8.79 5.47 1.39
N ASP A 34 -8.72 4.16 1.14
CA ASP A 34 -7.54 3.53 0.54
C ASP A 34 -7.36 3.97 -0.91
N ASN A 35 -8.45 4.11 -1.67
CA ASN A 35 -8.40 4.64 -3.02
C ASN A 35 -7.98 6.12 -3.06
N MET A 36 -8.40 6.94 -2.09
CA MET A 36 -7.91 8.32 -1.94
C MET A 36 -6.41 8.34 -1.62
N GLY A 37 -5.93 7.42 -0.77
CA GLY A 37 -4.51 7.26 -0.48
C GLY A 37 -3.68 6.96 -1.73
N ILE A 38 -4.12 5.98 -2.54
CA ILE A 38 -3.44 5.64 -3.81
C ILE A 38 -3.50 6.81 -4.80
N PHE A 39 -4.64 7.49 -4.90
CA PHE A 39 -4.79 8.65 -5.78
C PHE A 39 -3.84 9.78 -5.38
N SER A 40 -3.71 10.07 -4.09
CA SER A 40 -2.75 11.06 -3.58
C SER A 40 -1.29 10.71 -3.96
N GLU A 41 -0.92 9.43 -3.91
CA GLU A 41 0.41 8.97 -4.36
C GLU A 41 0.58 9.13 -5.88
N ALA A 42 -0.46 8.86 -6.66
CA ALA A 42 -0.45 9.04 -8.11
C ALA A 42 -0.30 10.52 -8.52
N VAL A 43 -0.96 11.44 -7.81
CA VAL A 43 -0.81 12.89 -8.01
C VAL A 43 0.57 13.37 -7.58
N ALA A 44 1.12 12.82 -6.51
CA ALA A 44 2.49 13.11 -6.08
C ALA A 44 3.50 12.71 -7.17
N GLY A 45 3.27 11.59 -7.86
CA GLY A 45 4.06 11.12 -8.99
C GLY A 45 5.45 10.58 -8.62
N GLU A 46 5.65 10.24 -7.34
CA GLU A 46 6.93 9.72 -6.85
C GLU A 46 7.16 8.26 -7.31
N PHE A 47 6.16 7.40 -7.17
CA PHE A 47 6.26 5.96 -7.46
C PHE A 47 5.53 5.56 -8.75
N PHE A 48 4.44 6.21 -9.06
CA PHE A 48 3.66 6.03 -10.27
C PHE A 48 2.80 7.27 -10.52
N THR A 49 2.31 7.42 -11.73
CA THR A 49 1.53 8.57 -12.17
C THR A 49 0.03 8.27 -12.18
N THR A 50 -0.78 9.32 -12.34
CA THR A 50 -2.24 9.17 -12.53
C THR A 50 -2.59 8.36 -13.77
N LYS A 51 -1.74 8.37 -14.81
CA LYS A 51 -1.90 7.53 -16.02
C LYS A 51 -1.68 6.06 -15.68
N ASP A 52 -0.64 5.75 -14.89
CA ASP A 52 -0.35 4.39 -14.46
C ASP A 52 -1.48 3.84 -13.58
N LEU A 53 -2.02 4.69 -12.69
CA LEU A 53 -3.16 4.34 -11.86
C LEU A 53 -4.43 4.08 -12.68
N ALA A 54 -4.72 4.92 -13.67
CA ALA A 54 -5.87 4.74 -14.55
C ALA A 54 -5.78 3.43 -15.34
N TRP A 55 -4.60 3.13 -15.89
CA TRP A 55 -4.34 1.85 -16.54
C TRP A 55 -4.50 0.66 -15.58
N ALA A 56 -3.95 0.76 -14.38
CA ALA A 56 -4.04 -0.29 -13.36
C ALA A 56 -5.49 -0.59 -12.98
N LYS A 57 -6.30 0.44 -12.75
CA LYS A 57 -7.74 0.29 -12.47
C LYS A 57 -8.49 -0.34 -13.64
N SER A 58 -8.26 0.13 -14.85
CA SER A 58 -8.85 -0.46 -16.06
C SER A 58 -8.47 -1.94 -16.21
N SER A 59 -7.20 -2.27 -16.00
CA SER A 59 -6.70 -3.64 -16.09
C SER A 59 -7.28 -4.55 -15.00
N TYR A 60 -7.41 -4.04 -13.78
CA TYR A 60 -8.04 -4.76 -12.68
C TYR A 60 -9.51 -5.06 -12.99
N TRP A 61 -10.30 -4.05 -13.31
CA TRP A 61 -11.73 -4.23 -13.58
C TRP A 61 -12.00 -5.02 -14.85
N GLY A 62 -11.15 -4.92 -15.87
CA GLY A 62 -11.24 -5.75 -17.06
C GLY A 62 -11.05 -7.24 -16.78
N GLN A 63 -10.22 -7.58 -15.80
CA GLN A 63 -10.02 -8.97 -15.35
C GLN A 63 -11.08 -9.38 -14.32
N SER A 64 -11.56 -8.44 -13.49
CA SER A 64 -12.58 -8.69 -12.45
C SER A 64 -13.94 -9.02 -13.03
N ALA A 65 -14.27 -8.54 -14.24
CA ALA A 65 -15.50 -8.91 -14.92
C ALA A 65 -15.63 -10.42 -15.18
N ALA A 66 -14.52 -11.15 -15.13
CA ALA A 66 -14.49 -12.62 -15.21
C ALA A 66 -14.71 -13.32 -13.85
N ILE A 67 -14.84 -12.56 -12.74
CA ILE A 67 -14.99 -13.13 -11.39
C ILE A 67 -16.46 -13.41 -11.13
N GLY A 68 -16.91 -14.59 -11.53
CA GLY A 68 -18.24 -15.10 -11.13
C GLY A 68 -18.31 -15.66 -9.71
N ASP A 69 -17.20 -15.71 -8.98
CA ASP A 69 -17.12 -16.40 -7.68
C ASP A 69 -16.54 -15.46 -6.60
N VAL A 70 -17.43 -14.72 -5.95
CA VAL A 70 -17.16 -13.69 -4.93
C VAL A 70 -16.48 -14.24 -3.64
N GLY A 71 -15.91 -15.38 -3.65
CA GLY A 71 -15.20 -15.96 -2.48
C GLY A 71 -13.81 -16.46 -2.80
N LYS A 72 -13.43 -16.51 -4.06
CA LYS A 72 -12.11 -16.96 -4.50
C LYS A 72 -11.45 -15.85 -5.29
N PHE A 73 -10.72 -14.99 -4.60
CA PHE A 73 -10.01 -13.86 -5.23
C PHE A 73 -8.94 -14.35 -6.23
N MET A 74 -9.37 -14.67 -7.45
CA MET A 74 -8.56 -14.93 -8.66
C MET A 74 -7.29 -15.78 -8.50
N PRO A 75 -7.22 -16.88 -7.72
CA PRO A 75 -5.96 -17.58 -7.50
C PRO A 75 -5.36 -18.11 -8.82
N ASP A 76 -6.20 -18.45 -9.80
CA ASP A 76 -5.76 -19.07 -11.07
C ASP A 76 -5.57 -18.07 -12.23
N THR A 77 -5.82 -16.76 -11.99
CA THR A 77 -5.56 -15.72 -12.99
C THR A 77 -4.09 -15.26 -12.96
N LYS A 78 -3.62 -14.68 -14.06
CA LYS A 78 -2.28 -14.07 -14.11
C LYS A 78 -2.12 -13.02 -13.00
N LEU A 79 -3.15 -12.22 -12.71
CA LEU A 79 -3.14 -11.24 -11.63
C LEU A 79 -3.06 -11.89 -10.25
N GLY A 80 -3.87 -12.93 -9.99
CA GLY A 80 -3.82 -13.64 -8.70
C GLY A 80 -2.45 -14.25 -8.42
N LYS A 81 -1.85 -14.87 -9.43
CA LYS A 81 -0.48 -15.42 -9.35
C LYS A 81 0.57 -14.31 -9.17
N ALA A 82 0.39 -13.15 -9.79
CA ALA A 82 1.27 -12.00 -9.60
C ALA A 82 1.20 -11.45 -8.16
N LEU A 83 0.00 -11.37 -7.59
CA LEU A 83 -0.21 -10.96 -6.20
C LEU A 83 0.48 -11.91 -5.21
N GLU A 84 0.40 -13.21 -5.46
CA GLU A 84 1.10 -14.24 -4.68
C GLU A 84 2.62 -14.15 -4.87
N TYR A 85 3.07 -14.07 -6.11
CA TYR A 85 4.50 -14.00 -6.45
C TYR A 85 5.20 -12.80 -5.82
N PHE A 86 4.55 -11.64 -5.74
CA PHE A 86 5.06 -10.43 -5.14
C PHE A 86 4.62 -10.21 -3.70
N ASP A 87 3.99 -11.20 -3.08
CA ASP A 87 3.57 -11.14 -1.68
C ASP A 87 2.73 -9.89 -1.33
N ALA A 88 1.91 -9.46 -2.29
CA ALA A 88 1.22 -8.18 -2.20
C ALA A 88 0.03 -8.18 -1.22
N LEU A 89 -0.47 -9.37 -0.84
CA LEU A 89 -1.63 -9.54 0.07
C LEU A 89 -1.26 -9.99 1.48
N THR A 90 -0.01 -10.40 1.73
CA THR A 90 0.38 -11.06 2.99
C THR A 90 0.29 -10.13 4.20
N GLU A 91 0.64 -8.85 4.04
CA GLU A 91 0.54 -7.89 5.15
C GLU A 91 -0.88 -7.75 5.68
N PHE A 92 -1.88 -7.88 4.81
CA PHE A 92 -3.28 -7.81 5.18
C PHE A 92 -3.74 -9.06 5.95
N THR A 93 -3.49 -10.24 5.39
CA THR A 93 -3.89 -11.51 6.01
C THR A 93 -3.28 -11.70 7.40
N ASP A 94 -2.05 -11.26 7.61
CA ASP A 94 -1.36 -11.35 8.90
C ASP A 94 -1.89 -10.34 9.93
N GLN A 95 -2.26 -9.14 9.52
CA GLN A 95 -2.76 -8.13 10.45
C GLN A 95 -4.17 -8.43 10.95
N GLU A 96 -5.07 -8.82 10.08
CA GLU A 96 -6.42 -9.23 10.44
C GLU A 96 -6.39 -10.57 11.20
N GLY A 97 -5.51 -11.51 10.81
CA GLY A 97 -5.32 -12.76 11.52
C GLY A 97 -4.81 -12.59 12.95
N ASN A 98 -3.98 -11.57 13.21
CA ASN A 98 -3.47 -11.26 14.55
C ASN A 98 -4.46 -10.47 15.41
N ARG A 99 -5.45 -9.79 14.82
CA ARG A 99 -6.54 -9.11 15.55
C ARG A 99 -7.61 -10.08 16.02
N LEU A 100 -7.89 -11.12 15.23
CA LEU A 100 -8.87 -12.15 15.55
C LEU A 100 -8.19 -13.27 16.32
N VAL A 101 -8.23 -13.18 17.64
CA VAL A 101 -7.68 -14.21 18.54
C VAL A 101 -8.49 -15.49 18.40
N GLY A 102 -7.89 -16.52 17.83
CA GLY A 102 -8.43 -17.88 17.77
C GLY A 102 -8.63 -18.40 16.35
N SER A 103 -7.89 -19.44 16.01
CA SER A 103 -7.94 -20.10 14.70
C SER A 103 -9.34 -20.59 14.29
N LYS A 104 -10.20 -20.93 15.26
CA LYS A 104 -11.58 -21.40 15.00
C LYS A 104 -12.50 -20.27 14.58
N LEU A 105 -12.42 -19.10 15.25
CA LEU A 105 -13.21 -17.91 14.90
C LEU A 105 -12.82 -17.37 13.54
N ARG A 106 -11.51 -17.31 13.24
CA ARG A 106 -10.99 -16.91 11.94
C ARG A 106 -11.52 -17.80 10.81
N LYS A 107 -11.49 -19.13 11.01
CA LYS A 107 -12.04 -20.09 10.02
C LYS A 107 -13.55 -19.92 9.82
N ALA A 108 -14.29 -19.67 10.89
CA ALA A 108 -15.75 -19.45 10.83
C ALA A 108 -16.09 -18.14 10.08
N LEU A 109 -15.31 -17.08 10.26
CA LEU A 109 -15.48 -15.80 9.58
C LEU A 109 -15.16 -15.91 8.09
N GLN A 110 -14.07 -16.60 7.74
CA GLN A 110 -13.69 -16.86 6.36
C GLN A 110 -14.70 -17.78 5.66
N ALA A 111 -15.18 -18.81 6.34
CA ALA A 111 -16.19 -19.74 5.81
C ALA A 111 -17.58 -19.08 5.64
N GLY A 112 -17.91 -18.08 6.47
CA GLY A 112 -19.20 -17.39 6.42
C GLY A 112 -19.27 -16.20 5.47
N ASN A 113 -18.21 -15.91 4.69
CA ASN A 113 -18.11 -14.76 3.77
C ASN A 113 -18.45 -13.40 4.44
N LEU A 114 -18.35 -13.29 5.75
CA LEU A 114 -18.76 -12.10 6.51
C LEU A 114 -17.87 -10.87 6.27
N LEU A 115 -16.64 -11.08 5.76
CA LEU A 115 -15.67 -10.03 5.46
C LEU A 115 -15.45 -9.82 3.95
N VAL A 116 -16.31 -10.39 3.11
CA VAL A 116 -16.11 -10.40 1.64
C VAL A 116 -15.95 -9.00 1.07
N LEU A 117 -16.76 -8.03 1.49
CA LEU A 117 -16.66 -6.67 0.95
C LEU A 117 -15.36 -5.98 1.36
N GLN A 118 -14.91 -6.19 2.59
CA GLN A 118 -13.64 -5.64 3.06
C GLN A 118 -12.47 -6.30 2.33
N GLN A 119 -12.50 -7.62 2.20
CA GLN A 119 -11.49 -8.37 1.46
C GLN A 119 -11.46 -7.99 -0.03
N ALA A 120 -12.64 -7.77 -0.64
CA ALA A 120 -12.73 -7.31 -2.02
C ALA A 120 -12.14 -5.91 -2.20
N ALA A 121 -12.46 -4.98 -1.29
CA ALA A 121 -11.91 -3.64 -1.32
C ALA A 121 -10.37 -3.64 -1.20
N GLU A 122 -9.84 -4.43 -0.29
CA GLU A 122 -8.39 -4.53 -0.07
C GLU A 122 -7.67 -5.25 -1.21
N HIS A 123 -8.30 -6.28 -1.77
CA HIS A 123 -7.80 -6.95 -2.96
C HIS A 123 -7.74 -5.97 -4.15
N GLU A 124 -8.77 -5.15 -4.36
CA GLU A 124 -8.78 -4.11 -5.39
C GLU A 124 -7.62 -3.14 -5.19
N VAL A 125 -7.48 -2.62 -3.97
CA VAL A 125 -6.47 -1.62 -3.62
C VAL A 125 -5.05 -2.17 -3.76
N ALA A 126 -4.79 -3.37 -3.24
CA ALA A 126 -3.48 -4.03 -3.36
C ALA A 126 -3.13 -4.34 -4.82
N SER A 127 -4.09 -4.88 -5.57
CA SER A 127 -3.92 -5.19 -6.99
C SER A 127 -3.65 -3.93 -7.82
N THR A 128 -4.45 -2.90 -7.64
CA THR A 128 -4.33 -1.63 -8.38
C THR A 128 -3.00 -0.95 -8.10
N ARG A 129 -2.56 -0.93 -6.83
CA ARG A 129 -1.26 -0.39 -6.43
C ARG A 129 -0.11 -1.15 -7.08
N MET A 130 -0.11 -2.47 -7.00
CA MET A 130 0.91 -3.32 -7.61
C MET A 130 0.95 -3.14 -9.14
N LEU A 131 -0.21 -3.14 -9.80
CA LEU A 131 -0.30 -2.92 -11.24
C LEU A 131 0.19 -1.54 -11.66
N ALA A 132 -0.10 -0.48 -10.87
CA ALA A 132 0.39 0.87 -11.15
C ALA A 132 1.92 0.96 -11.05
N LEU A 133 2.52 0.31 -10.04
CA LEU A 133 3.98 0.18 -9.92
C LEU A 133 4.57 -0.58 -11.11
N MET A 134 3.96 -1.67 -11.54
CA MET A 134 4.38 -2.44 -12.72
C MET A 134 4.29 -1.59 -14.00
N LYS A 135 3.23 -0.81 -14.14
CA LYS A 135 3.04 0.08 -15.30
C LYS A 135 4.07 1.19 -15.33
N ASN A 136 4.46 1.75 -14.19
CA ASN A 136 5.51 2.77 -14.11
C ASN A 136 6.87 2.28 -14.60
N LEU A 137 7.09 0.97 -14.65
CA LEU A 137 8.30 0.38 -15.22
C LEU A 137 8.26 0.27 -16.75
N GLU A 138 7.17 0.71 -17.41
CA GLU A 138 7.08 0.74 -18.87
C GLU A 138 8.23 1.54 -19.49
N GLY A 139 8.92 0.93 -20.43
CA GLY A 139 10.09 1.54 -21.08
C GLY A 139 11.35 1.65 -20.23
N LYS A 140 11.32 1.21 -18.97
CA LYS A 140 12.48 1.16 -18.06
C LYS A 140 13.10 -0.24 -17.97
N LEU A 141 12.36 -1.28 -18.39
CA LEU A 141 12.86 -2.66 -18.41
C LEU A 141 13.84 -2.85 -19.57
N LYS A 142 14.99 -3.42 -19.27
CA LYS A 142 16.08 -3.59 -20.21
C LYS A 142 16.54 -5.04 -20.27
N ASP A 143 16.99 -5.43 -21.44
CA ASP A 143 17.70 -6.69 -21.65
C ASP A 143 19.18 -6.61 -21.20
N LYS A 144 19.92 -7.71 -21.40
CA LYS A 144 21.35 -7.81 -21.07
C LYS A 144 22.23 -6.83 -21.88
N ASP A 145 21.75 -6.41 -23.04
CA ASP A 145 22.43 -5.47 -23.94
C ASP A 145 22.04 -4.00 -23.64
N GLY A 146 21.21 -3.77 -22.63
CA GLY A 146 20.74 -2.44 -22.22
C GLY A 146 19.63 -1.86 -23.11
N LYS A 147 19.07 -2.66 -24.03
CA LYS A 147 17.95 -2.25 -24.88
C LYS A 147 16.63 -2.36 -24.14
N VAL A 148 15.72 -1.41 -24.40
CA VAL A 148 14.36 -1.43 -23.86
C VAL A 148 13.60 -2.64 -24.39
N LEU A 149 12.98 -3.38 -23.48
CA LEU A 149 12.16 -4.54 -23.83
C LEU A 149 10.82 -4.10 -24.40
N LEU A 150 10.37 -4.81 -25.42
CA LEU A 150 9.08 -4.59 -26.08
C LEU A 150 8.14 -5.74 -25.73
N ASN A 151 6.85 -5.41 -25.63
CA ASN A 151 5.78 -6.39 -25.49
C ASN A 151 5.44 -7.05 -26.86
N GLU A 152 4.45 -7.94 -26.88
CA GLU A 152 4.00 -8.64 -28.09
C GLU A 152 3.49 -7.69 -29.19
N ASP A 153 3.00 -6.50 -28.81
CA ASP A 153 2.53 -5.46 -29.73
C ASP A 153 3.66 -4.56 -30.27
N GLY A 154 4.93 -4.80 -29.90
CA GLY A 154 6.07 -3.99 -30.27
C GLY A 154 6.15 -2.64 -29.53
N LYS A 155 5.39 -2.45 -28.45
CA LYS A 155 5.44 -1.28 -27.57
C LYS A 155 6.36 -1.53 -26.38
N PRO A 156 6.88 -0.46 -25.73
CA PRO A 156 7.64 -0.62 -24.49
C PRO A 156 6.87 -1.49 -23.51
N ALA A 157 7.51 -2.54 -23.00
CA ALA A 157 6.89 -3.47 -22.07
C ALA A 157 6.85 -2.89 -20.67
N ASN A 158 5.77 -3.15 -19.94
CA ASN A 158 5.70 -2.98 -18.51
C ASN A 158 6.01 -4.32 -17.79
N LEU A 159 6.19 -4.28 -16.48
CA LEU A 159 6.55 -5.50 -15.75
C LEU A 159 5.44 -6.58 -15.80
N TYR A 160 4.16 -6.19 -15.84
CA TYR A 160 3.06 -7.14 -15.93
C TYR A 160 3.07 -7.91 -17.26
N ASP A 161 3.47 -7.26 -18.36
CA ASP A 161 3.64 -7.91 -19.66
C ASP A 161 4.74 -8.99 -19.61
N MET A 162 5.80 -8.72 -18.85
CA MET A 162 6.96 -9.61 -18.69
C MET A 162 6.79 -10.70 -17.65
N LEU A 163 5.63 -10.84 -17.02
CA LEU A 163 5.33 -11.98 -16.15
C LEU A 163 4.89 -13.19 -16.94
N VAL A 164 5.52 -14.32 -16.69
CA VAL A 164 5.26 -15.61 -17.36
C VAL A 164 4.76 -16.62 -16.34
N VAL A 165 3.62 -17.26 -16.64
CA VAL A 165 3.09 -18.39 -15.86
C VAL A 165 3.67 -19.67 -16.44
N LYS A 166 4.40 -20.44 -15.62
CA LYS A 166 4.98 -21.72 -16.02
C LYS A 166 3.90 -22.83 -16.09
N PRO A 167 4.22 -23.94 -16.76
CA PRO A 167 3.30 -25.08 -16.83
C PRO A 167 2.97 -25.71 -15.46
N ASP A 168 3.85 -25.57 -14.49
CA ASP A 168 3.64 -26.01 -13.09
C ASP A 168 2.73 -25.05 -12.29
N GLY A 169 2.27 -23.97 -12.91
CA GLY A 169 1.43 -22.95 -12.30
C GLY A 169 2.20 -21.87 -11.55
N SER A 170 3.52 -21.98 -11.36
CA SER A 170 4.34 -20.95 -10.76
C SER A 170 4.50 -19.73 -11.68
N MET A 171 4.88 -18.59 -11.12
CA MET A 171 5.13 -17.37 -11.88
C MET A 171 6.59 -16.97 -11.79
N GLU A 172 7.10 -16.42 -12.87
CA GLU A 172 8.41 -15.79 -12.88
C GLU A 172 8.44 -14.56 -13.80
N VAL A 173 9.47 -13.74 -13.64
CA VAL A 173 9.76 -12.66 -14.59
C VAL A 173 10.51 -13.23 -15.79
N ASP A 174 10.16 -12.80 -17.00
CA ASP A 174 10.81 -13.21 -18.22
C ASP A 174 12.34 -13.05 -18.10
N SER A 175 13.07 -14.09 -18.44
CA SER A 175 14.54 -14.16 -18.34
C SER A 175 15.27 -13.11 -19.21
N ARG A 176 14.57 -12.46 -20.12
CA ARG A 176 15.08 -11.32 -20.90
C ARG A 176 15.26 -10.06 -20.05
N VAL A 177 14.53 -9.92 -18.95
CA VAL A 177 14.61 -8.75 -18.07
C VAL A 177 15.87 -8.84 -17.22
N ALA A 178 16.87 -8.01 -17.49
CA ALA A 178 18.16 -8.05 -16.81
C ALA A 178 18.26 -7.10 -15.60
N ASN A 179 17.49 -6.02 -15.58
CA ASN A 179 17.60 -4.94 -14.60
C ASN A 179 16.48 -4.94 -13.54
N PHE A 180 15.92 -6.10 -13.22
CA PHE A 180 14.82 -6.21 -12.26
C PHE A 180 15.22 -7.07 -11.06
N ASN A 181 14.94 -6.56 -9.87
CA ASN A 181 15.09 -7.29 -8.61
C ASN A 181 13.72 -7.50 -7.96
N ARG A 182 13.32 -8.74 -7.79
CA ARG A 182 12.05 -9.12 -7.20
C ARG A 182 11.92 -8.63 -5.74
N TYR A 183 12.98 -8.74 -4.95
CA TYR A 183 12.93 -8.35 -3.53
C TYR A 183 12.77 -6.84 -3.36
N ASP A 184 13.43 -6.04 -4.19
CA ASP A 184 13.27 -4.58 -4.17
C ASP A 184 11.85 -4.19 -4.54
N PHE A 185 11.25 -4.86 -5.52
CA PHE A 185 9.86 -4.61 -5.91
C PHE A 185 8.86 -5.03 -4.81
N ILE A 186 9.10 -6.14 -4.11
CA ILE A 186 8.29 -6.56 -2.95
C ILE A 186 8.39 -5.49 -1.85
N ASN A 187 9.61 -5.07 -1.49
CA ASN A 187 9.82 -4.04 -0.48
C ASN A 187 9.14 -2.72 -0.84
N LEU A 188 9.23 -2.30 -2.11
CA LEU A 188 8.56 -1.12 -2.62
C LEU A 188 7.03 -1.24 -2.50
N THR A 189 6.46 -2.36 -2.93
CA THR A 189 5.02 -2.62 -2.88
C THR A 189 4.50 -2.62 -1.45
N GLN A 190 5.19 -3.28 -0.54
CA GLN A 190 4.84 -3.34 0.88
C GLN A 190 5.05 -2.00 1.57
N GLY A 191 6.15 -1.30 1.30
CA GLY A 191 6.41 0.02 1.84
C GLY A 191 5.32 1.02 1.45
N LEU A 192 4.91 0.99 0.18
CA LEU A 192 3.82 1.81 -0.31
C LEU A 192 2.46 1.40 0.29
N ALA A 193 2.24 0.11 0.54
CA ALA A 193 1.06 -0.39 1.27
C ALA A 193 0.97 0.21 2.67
N ARG A 194 2.05 0.19 3.41
CA ARG A 194 2.11 0.79 4.76
C ARG A 194 1.83 2.27 4.74
N ARG A 195 2.31 2.96 3.70
CA ARG A 195 2.14 4.39 3.53
C ARG A 195 0.71 4.77 3.16
N THR A 196 0.07 4.07 2.25
CA THR A 196 -1.29 4.37 1.76
C THR A 196 -2.38 3.86 2.68
N ASN A 197 -2.26 2.63 3.15
CA ASN A 197 -3.31 1.98 3.96
C ASN A 197 -3.13 2.24 5.45
N GLN A 198 -2.13 3.04 5.85
CA GLN A 198 -1.79 3.32 7.25
C GLN A 198 -1.65 2.03 8.09
N THR A 199 -1.30 0.94 7.42
CA THR A 199 -1.10 -0.36 8.05
C THR A 199 0.17 -0.33 8.90
N LYS A 200 0.15 -1.03 10.02
CA LYS A 200 1.26 -1.06 10.95
C LYS A 200 2.18 -2.23 10.63
N GLY A 201 3.40 -1.95 10.23
CA GLY A 201 4.47 -2.94 10.39
C GLY A 201 4.63 -3.32 11.87
N GLY A 202 5.14 -4.52 12.14
CA GLY A 202 5.34 -5.00 13.53
C GLY A 202 6.18 -4.05 14.40
N PHE A 203 7.04 -3.23 13.77
CA PHE A 203 7.90 -2.23 14.41
C PHE A 203 7.21 -0.88 14.69
N ASP A 204 6.12 -0.56 13.98
CA ASP A 204 5.41 0.71 14.11
C ASP A 204 4.36 0.72 15.23
N LYS A 205 4.26 -0.37 15.98
CA LYS A 205 3.35 -0.43 17.12
C LYS A 205 3.83 0.56 18.18
N ALA A 206 3.04 1.60 18.42
CA ALA A 206 3.30 2.52 19.52
C ALA A 206 3.51 1.73 20.82
N THR A 207 4.47 2.14 21.64
CA THR A 207 4.76 1.48 22.92
C THR A 207 3.49 1.31 23.76
N ALA A 208 2.57 2.29 23.70
CA ALA A 208 1.26 2.21 24.31
C ALA A 208 0.45 0.98 23.87
N SER A 209 0.56 0.53 22.61
CA SER A 209 -0.18 -0.65 22.13
C SER A 209 0.36 -1.99 22.66
N ARG A 210 1.48 -1.97 23.39
CA ARG A 210 2.05 -3.16 24.03
C ARG A 210 1.44 -3.42 25.40
N THR A 211 0.81 -2.42 26.01
CA THR A 211 0.13 -2.53 27.31
C THR A 211 -1.35 -2.91 27.13
N ALA A 212 -1.98 -3.49 28.15
CA ALA A 212 -3.41 -3.86 28.12
C ALA A 212 -4.30 -2.61 27.99
N GLN A 213 -3.99 -1.54 28.73
CA GLN A 213 -4.71 -0.26 28.67
C GLN A 213 -4.57 0.40 27.32
N GLY A 214 -3.34 0.45 26.79
CA GLY A 214 -3.08 1.01 25.47
C GLY A 214 -3.77 0.24 24.36
N LYS A 215 -3.87 -1.09 24.44
CA LYS A 215 -4.65 -1.91 23.50
C LYS A 215 -6.14 -1.55 23.53
N ALA A 216 -6.70 -1.32 24.71
CA ALA A 216 -8.11 -0.94 24.85
C ALA A 216 -8.38 0.45 24.29
N VAL A 217 -7.52 1.44 24.58
CA VAL A 217 -7.68 2.83 24.13
C VAL A 217 -7.46 2.94 22.62
N LEU A 218 -6.49 2.18 22.06
CA LEU A 218 -6.14 2.22 20.64
C LEU A 218 -6.96 1.25 19.79
N LEU A 219 -7.96 0.59 20.37
CA LEU A 219 -8.88 -0.26 19.63
C LEU A 219 -9.55 0.57 18.52
N PHE A 220 -9.46 0.10 17.27
CA PHE A 220 -9.92 0.81 16.05
C PHE A 220 -9.24 2.16 15.75
N ARG A 221 -8.33 2.66 16.60
CA ARG A 221 -7.59 3.92 16.39
C ARG A 221 -6.12 3.70 16.06
N SER A 222 -5.79 2.51 15.69
CA SER A 222 -4.39 2.12 15.43
C SER A 222 -3.75 2.90 14.26
N TRP A 223 -4.55 3.40 13.33
CA TRP A 223 -4.15 4.22 12.19
C TRP A 223 -3.78 5.67 12.56
N VAL A 224 -4.20 6.15 13.74
CA VAL A 224 -3.98 7.55 14.16
C VAL A 224 -2.50 7.88 14.23
N MET A 225 -1.68 7.04 14.88
CA MET A 225 -0.24 7.33 15.03
C MET A 225 0.54 7.32 13.71
N PRO A 226 0.36 6.32 12.83
CA PRO A 226 0.94 6.38 11.48
C PRO A 226 0.47 7.59 10.69
N GLY A 227 -0.82 7.92 10.76
CA GLY A 227 -1.39 9.10 10.12
C GLY A 227 -0.79 10.42 10.61
N LEU A 228 -0.59 10.57 11.92
CA LEU A 228 0.08 11.74 12.50
C LEU A 228 1.55 11.84 12.08
N ARG A 229 2.27 10.71 12.09
CA ARG A 229 3.68 10.69 11.62
C ARG A 229 3.79 11.09 10.16
N ARG A 230 2.93 10.57 9.30
CA ARG A 230 2.91 10.94 7.88
C ARG A 230 2.70 12.43 7.67
N ARG A 231 1.87 13.08 8.49
CA ARG A 231 1.54 14.50 8.35
C ARG A 231 2.53 15.42 9.04
N TYR A 232 2.91 15.10 10.27
CA TYR A 232 3.62 15.99 11.18
C TYR A 232 4.99 15.46 11.63
N GLY A 233 5.48 14.35 11.08
CA GLY A 233 6.77 13.80 11.46
C GLY A 233 7.91 14.78 11.19
N HIS A 234 8.70 15.08 12.21
CA HIS A 234 9.92 15.88 12.12
C HIS A 234 11.11 14.95 12.07
N GLY A 235 11.34 14.34 10.94
CA GLY A 235 12.44 13.43 10.77
C GLY A 235 12.42 12.25 11.75
N GLY A 236 12.21 11.08 11.29
CA GLY A 236 12.23 9.87 12.09
C GLY A 236 12.65 8.72 11.20
N PHE A 237 13.16 7.69 11.83
CA PHE A 237 13.46 6.44 11.17
C PHE A 237 12.16 5.93 10.54
N THR A 238 11.94 6.19 9.28
CA THR A 238 10.93 5.51 8.50
C THR A 238 11.57 4.25 7.96
N GLY A 239 10.88 3.14 8.14
CA GLY A 239 11.31 1.78 7.75
C GLY A 239 12.04 1.64 6.42
N PRO A 240 12.17 0.47 5.83
CA PRO A 240 13.00 0.23 4.67
C PRO A 240 12.74 1.30 3.60
N THR A 241 13.79 1.95 3.18
CA THR A 241 13.79 3.00 2.17
C THR A 241 13.07 2.53 0.92
N LEU A 242 12.15 3.32 0.40
CA LEU A 242 11.41 3.02 -0.81
C LEU A 242 12.27 3.17 -2.08
N HIS A 243 13.45 3.79 -1.95
CA HIS A 243 14.42 3.98 -3.02
C HIS A 243 15.70 3.23 -2.67
N ALA A 244 16.19 2.43 -3.62
CA ALA A 244 17.43 1.67 -3.45
C ALA A 244 18.67 2.55 -3.22
N ASP A 245 18.60 3.81 -3.64
CA ASP A 245 19.70 4.79 -3.56
C ASP A 245 19.67 5.62 -2.27
N GLU A 246 18.62 5.48 -1.44
CA GLU A 246 18.56 6.18 -0.15
C GLU A 246 19.27 5.36 0.91
N GLU A 247 20.22 5.98 1.62
CA GLU A 247 20.87 5.38 2.78
C GLU A 247 19.83 4.95 3.82
N LEU A 248 20.03 3.77 4.38
CA LEU A 248 19.18 3.19 5.42
C LEU A 248 19.05 4.20 6.57
N GLY A 249 17.90 4.88 6.65
CA GLY A 249 17.66 5.90 7.68
C GLY A 249 17.48 7.32 7.17
N SER A 250 17.15 7.52 5.89
CA SER A 250 16.80 8.85 5.42
C SER A 250 15.63 9.42 6.24
N VAL A 251 15.85 10.63 6.73
CA VAL A 251 14.94 11.36 7.59
C VAL A 251 13.82 11.92 6.71
N THR A 252 12.70 11.21 6.62
CA THR A 252 11.56 11.71 5.85
C THR A 252 10.76 12.70 6.69
N GLN A 253 10.63 13.91 6.17
CA GLN A 253 9.81 14.94 6.76
C GLN A 253 8.33 14.68 6.49
N GLY A 254 7.46 14.98 7.46
CA GLY A 254 6.02 14.88 7.30
C GLY A 254 5.50 15.81 6.19
N MET A 255 4.45 15.39 5.48
CA MET A 255 3.98 16.12 4.30
C MET A 255 3.47 17.54 4.64
N TYR A 256 2.81 17.74 5.79
CA TYR A 256 2.37 19.07 6.22
C TYR A 256 3.55 19.93 6.68
N VAL A 257 4.58 19.31 7.23
CA VAL A 257 5.81 20.03 7.62
C VAL A 257 6.55 20.51 6.37
N SER A 258 6.68 19.67 5.34
CA SER A 258 7.27 20.08 4.04
C SER A 258 6.48 21.24 3.41
N PHE A 259 5.15 21.16 3.43
CA PHE A 259 4.30 22.23 2.92
C PHE A 259 4.45 23.54 3.73
N TRP A 260 4.46 23.44 5.04
CA TRP A 260 4.67 24.60 5.91
C TRP A 260 6.02 25.26 5.72
N ASN A 261 7.09 24.46 5.62
CA ASN A 261 8.44 24.97 5.37
C ASN A 261 8.54 25.70 4.03
N MET A 262 7.88 25.17 2.97
CA MET A 262 7.77 25.85 1.70
C MET A 262 7.10 27.22 1.83
N LEU A 263 5.99 27.32 2.56
CA LEU A 263 5.30 28.59 2.78
C LEU A 263 6.17 29.56 3.60
N GLN A 264 6.80 29.07 4.66
CA GLN A 264 7.70 29.89 5.49
C GLN A 264 8.87 30.44 4.68
N SER A 265 9.53 29.59 3.87
CA SER A 265 10.62 30.01 2.99
C SER A 265 10.16 31.03 1.95
N SER A 266 8.93 30.89 1.44
CA SER A 266 8.33 31.87 0.51
C SER A 266 8.19 33.26 1.17
N VAL A 267 7.75 33.30 2.40
CA VAL A 267 7.62 34.56 3.16
C VAL A 267 8.98 35.15 3.51
N GLU A 268 9.92 34.35 3.99
CA GLU A 268 11.27 34.78 4.36
C GLU A 268 12.05 35.34 3.17
N GLN A 269 11.98 34.68 2.03
CA GLN A 269 12.66 35.09 0.79
C GLN A 269 11.88 36.16 0.02
N ARG A 270 10.66 36.48 0.41
CA ARG A 270 9.75 37.40 -0.27
C ARG A 270 9.50 37.02 -1.74
N VAL A 271 9.40 35.73 -2.01
CA VAL A 271 9.10 35.17 -3.33
C VAL A 271 7.78 34.40 -3.31
N MET A 272 7.22 34.16 -4.47
CA MET A 272 5.98 33.39 -4.56
C MET A 272 6.21 31.91 -4.23
N PRO A 273 5.23 31.21 -3.60
CA PRO A 273 5.38 29.80 -3.23
C PRO A 273 5.76 28.88 -4.38
N HIS A 274 5.32 29.15 -5.60
CA HIS A 274 5.67 28.34 -6.78
C HIS A 274 7.16 28.39 -7.12
N THR A 275 7.84 29.52 -6.85
CA THR A 275 9.29 29.68 -7.04
C THR A 275 10.04 28.77 -6.07
N VAL A 276 9.68 28.85 -4.77
CA VAL A 276 10.25 27.97 -3.74
C VAL A 276 9.99 26.51 -4.07
N PHE A 277 8.78 26.17 -4.55
CA PHE A 277 8.43 24.81 -4.93
C PHE A 277 9.37 24.23 -6.00
N GLN A 278 9.84 25.04 -6.94
CA GLN A 278 10.77 24.57 -7.99
C GLN A 278 12.12 24.13 -7.40
N ASP A 279 12.56 24.78 -6.32
CA ASP A 279 13.85 24.52 -5.67
C ASP A 279 13.80 23.38 -4.65
N LEU A 280 12.62 22.85 -4.33
CA LEU A 280 12.45 21.73 -3.43
C LEU A 280 13.01 20.43 -4.02
N THR A 281 13.43 19.52 -3.16
CA THR A 281 13.76 18.15 -3.55
C THR A 281 12.52 17.42 -4.09
N ASP A 282 12.71 16.36 -4.84
CA ASP A 282 11.60 15.60 -5.43
C ASP A 282 10.67 15.02 -4.35
N MET A 283 11.22 14.58 -3.21
CA MET A 283 10.45 14.12 -2.06
C MET A 283 9.61 15.24 -1.44
N GLU A 284 10.18 16.44 -1.25
CA GLU A 284 9.44 17.59 -0.72
C GLU A 284 8.35 18.04 -1.69
N LYS A 285 8.64 18.07 -2.99
CA LYS A 285 7.63 18.33 -4.05
C LYS A 285 6.48 17.33 -3.97
N ALA A 286 6.79 16.04 -3.82
CA ALA A 286 5.78 15.00 -3.66
C ALA A 286 4.95 15.21 -2.39
N ASN A 287 5.58 15.56 -1.26
CA ASN A 287 4.89 15.86 0.00
C ASN A 287 3.97 17.08 -0.12
N VAL A 288 4.40 18.14 -0.78
CA VAL A 288 3.56 19.33 -1.04
C VAL A 288 2.35 18.96 -1.88
N LYS A 289 2.53 18.19 -2.96
CA LYS A 289 1.42 17.71 -3.80
C LYS A 289 0.43 16.84 -3.01
N ARG A 290 0.91 15.93 -2.16
CA ARG A 290 0.06 15.12 -1.28
C ARG A 290 -0.75 15.98 -0.33
N THR A 291 -0.11 16.99 0.27
CA THR A 291 -0.78 17.95 1.16
C THR A 291 -1.89 18.69 0.43
N LEU A 292 -1.62 19.20 -0.76
CA LEU A 292 -2.63 19.90 -1.56
C LEU A 292 -3.78 18.97 -1.96
N THR A 293 -3.50 17.70 -2.29
CA THR A 293 -4.53 16.71 -2.63
C THR A 293 -5.38 16.34 -1.41
N GLU A 294 -4.83 16.39 -0.19
CA GLU A 294 -5.57 16.06 1.03
C GLU A 294 -6.40 17.26 1.55
N LEU A 295 -5.99 18.49 1.26
CA LEU A 295 -6.67 19.72 1.70
C LEU A 295 -7.70 20.24 0.70
N GLY A 296 -7.59 19.89 -0.58
CA GLY A 296 -8.47 20.37 -1.67
C GLY A 296 -9.49 19.38 -2.09
#